data_dd9bd68384ece53c5f5f61798adfc1d6
#
_entry.id   dd9bd68384ece53c5f5f61798adfc1d6
#
_cell.length_a   1.000
_cell.length_b   1.000
_cell.length_c   1.000
_cell.angle_alpha   90.00
_cell.angle_beta   90.00
_cell.angle_gamma   90.00
#
_symmetry.space_group_name_H-M   'P 1'
#
loop_
_entity.id
_entity.type
_entity.pdbx_description
1 polymer ?
#
loop_
_entity_poly.entity_id
_entity_poly.type
_entity_poly.pdbx_seq_one_letter_code
_entity_poly.pdbx_strand_id
1 'polypeptide(L)'
;GALWIWTAGIILSEAIGRTNWSPLSGMTLVGITLLIVLTQAFGMERTDSIIAALMVGAAMCVAMSQATDLMLDLKTGSLLVSTPLIQHICQFAGSWLGPIVVIGVIFILNESHGLGSEKLPAPQAQALASTIDGIMGGDVPTQKYVAGAVLGGILSAFMGGLGITVGLGFYLPFNIVMTYSLGTLGRELSDRIKGKTWSEEVGIPIAAGVLF
;
A
#
# COMPACT_ATOMS: atom_id res chain seq x y z
N GLY A 1 13.12 -8.01 -10.20
CA GLY A 1 11.77 -8.26 -9.66
C GLY A 1 11.81 -9.10 -8.40
N ALA A 2 12.20 -10.40 -8.48
CA ALA A 2 12.13 -11.31 -7.33
C ALA A 2 12.91 -10.84 -6.09
N LEU A 3 14.15 -10.36 -6.28
CA LEU A 3 14.97 -9.84 -5.17
C LEU A 3 14.29 -8.64 -4.51
N TRP A 4 13.68 -7.76 -5.30
CA TRP A 4 12.95 -6.62 -4.76
C TRP A 4 11.70 -7.05 -3.98
N ILE A 5 10.94 -8.02 -4.50
CA ILE A 5 9.76 -8.55 -3.79
C ILE A 5 10.16 -9.13 -2.43
N TRP A 6 11.28 -9.86 -2.38
CA TRP A 6 11.77 -10.44 -1.15
C TRP A 6 12.20 -9.37 -0.13
N THR A 7 13.01 -8.39 -0.54
CA THR A 7 13.43 -7.28 0.35
C THR A 7 12.25 -6.40 0.77
N ALA A 8 11.35 -6.11 -0.17
CA ALA A 8 10.13 -5.36 0.11
C ALA A 8 9.22 -6.11 1.10
N GLY A 9 9.11 -7.42 0.99
CA GLY A 9 8.35 -8.25 1.93
C GLY A 9 8.86 -8.12 3.37
N ILE A 10 10.18 -8.10 3.58
CA ILE A 10 10.77 -7.87 4.91
C ILE A 10 10.42 -6.48 5.44
N ILE A 11 10.56 -5.44 4.61
CA ILE A 11 10.25 -4.06 4.99
C ILE A 11 8.76 -3.91 5.31
N LEU A 12 7.90 -4.51 4.48
CA LEU A 12 6.44 -4.49 4.69
C LEU A 12 6.04 -5.17 5.99
N SER A 13 6.62 -6.34 6.30
CA SER A 13 6.30 -7.05 7.53
C SER A 13 6.62 -6.22 8.78
N GLU A 14 7.76 -5.55 8.77
CA GLU A 14 8.16 -4.66 9.86
C GLU A 14 7.25 -3.41 9.93
N ALA A 15 6.94 -2.80 8.79
CA ALA A 15 6.06 -1.62 8.72
C ALA A 15 4.65 -1.95 9.24
N ILE A 16 4.06 -3.05 8.78
CA ILE A 16 2.72 -3.49 9.18
C ILE A 16 2.70 -3.86 10.67
N GLY A 17 3.70 -4.59 11.14
CA GLY A 17 3.80 -4.98 12.55
C GLY A 17 3.87 -3.80 13.50
N ARG A 18 4.47 -2.67 13.09
CA ARG A 18 4.61 -1.46 13.90
C ARG A 18 3.46 -0.47 13.75
N THR A 19 2.93 -0.31 12.54
CA THR A 19 2.01 0.79 12.22
C THR A 19 0.61 0.30 11.87
N ASN A 20 0.42 -0.99 11.70
CA ASN A 20 -0.79 -1.61 11.13
C ASN A 20 -1.16 -1.01 9.75
N TRP A 21 -0.16 -0.50 9.04
CA TRP A 21 -0.32 0.10 7.73
C TRP A 21 0.71 -0.44 6.73
N SER A 22 0.29 -0.69 5.48
CA SER A 22 1.15 -1.22 4.43
C SER A 22 1.52 -0.13 3.41
N PRO A 23 2.82 0.24 3.28
CA PRO A 23 3.28 1.22 2.30
C PRO A 23 3.44 0.61 0.89
N LEU A 24 2.44 -0.15 0.41
CA LEU A 24 2.48 -0.88 -0.86
C LEU A 24 2.80 0.02 -2.05
N SER A 25 2.09 1.16 -2.16
CA SER A 25 2.26 2.09 -3.27
C SER A 25 3.66 2.68 -3.34
N GLY A 26 4.21 3.08 -2.19
CA GLY A 26 5.58 3.60 -2.11
C GLY A 26 6.62 2.55 -2.51
N MET A 27 6.49 1.33 -2.00
CA MET A 27 7.39 0.22 -2.34
C MET A 27 7.30 -0.17 -3.81
N THR A 28 6.10 -0.13 -4.40
CA THR A 28 5.90 -0.37 -5.83
C THR A 28 6.56 0.72 -6.67
N LEU A 29 6.39 2.00 -6.31
CA LEU A 29 7.03 3.13 -6.98
C LEU A 29 8.56 3.00 -6.98
N VAL A 30 9.16 2.66 -5.85
CA VAL A 30 10.61 2.43 -5.79
C VAL A 30 11.02 1.26 -6.69
N GLY A 31 10.28 0.16 -6.67
CA GLY A 31 10.57 -1.00 -7.51
C GLY A 31 10.48 -0.70 -9.01
N ILE A 32 9.46 0.07 -9.43
CA ILE A 32 9.29 0.52 -10.82
C ILE A 32 10.42 1.47 -11.22
N THR A 33 10.77 2.43 -10.35
CA THR A 33 11.88 3.35 -10.59
C THR A 33 13.19 2.61 -10.83
N LEU A 34 13.52 1.66 -9.96
CA LEU A 34 14.70 0.82 -10.11
C LEU A 34 14.67 0.02 -11.43
N LEU A 35 13.51 -0.50 -11.80
CA LEU A 35 13.36 -1.26 -13.03
C LEU A 35 13.55 -0.39 -14.27
N ILE A 36 12.98 0.82 -14.30
CA ILE A 36 13.17 1.76 -15.40
C ILE A 36 14.65 2.14 -15.57
N VAL A 37 15.31 2.48 -14.46
CA VAL A 37 16.74 2.80 -14.49
C VAL A 37 17.58 1.63 -15.03
N LEU A 38 17.26 0.41 -14.60
CA LEU A 38 17.93 -0.79 -15.09
C LEU A 38 17.67 -1.02 -16.58
N THR A 39 16.43 -0.96 -17.05
CA THR A 39 16.09 -1.19 -18.44
C THR A 39 16.72 -0.17 -19.36
N GLN A 40 16.79 1.10 -18.93
CA GLN A 40 17.51 2.14 -19.66
C GLN A 40 19.03 1.90 -19.69
N ALA A 41 19.61 1.47 -18.57
CA ALA A 41 21.04 1.13 -18.51
C ALA A 41 21.42 -0.03 -19.45
N PHE A 42 20.47 -0.95 -19.72
CA PHE A 42 20.62 -2.02 -20.72
C PHE A 42 20.27 -1.60 -22.15
N GLY A 43 19.95 -0.33 -22.40
CA GLY A 43 19.67 0.21 -23.72
C GLY A 43 18.31 -0.18 -24.30
N MET A 44 17.33 -0.54 -23.46
CA MET A 44 15.95 -0.78 -23.94
C MET A 44 15.31 0.51 -24.43
N GLU A 45 14.47 0.39 -25.47
CA GLU A 45 13.69 1.52 -25.96
C GLU A 45 12.73 2.04 -24.89
N ARG A 46 12.42 3.34 -24.99
CA ARG A 46 11.57 4.03 -24.00
C ARG A 46 10.23 3.34 -23.80
N THR A 47 9.56 2.99 -24.88
CA THR A 47 8.23 2.35 -24.85
C THR A 47 8.30 0.98 -24.19
N ASP A 48 9.28 0.17 -24.53
CA ASP A 48 9.46 -1.17 -23.96
C ASP A 48 9.83 -1.10 -22.48
N SER A 49 10.64 -0.12 -22.08
CA SER A 49 10.97 0.14 -20.68
C SER A 49 9.73 0.49 -19.85
N ILE A 50 8.82 1.31 -20.39
CA ILE A 50 7.56 1.67 -19.72
C ILE A 50 6.65 0.44 -19.58
N ILE A 51 6.46 -0.30 -20.66
CA ILE A 51 5.62 -1.51 -20.64
C ILE A 51 6.16 -2.53 -19.66
N ALA A 52 7.46 -2.80 -19.70
CA ALA A 52 8.11 -3.71 -18.76
C ALA A 52 7.97 -3.24 -17.31
N ALA A 53 8.14 -1.94 -17.07
CA ALA A 53 8.01 -1.35 -15.73
C ALA A 53 6.58 -1.46 -15.20
N LEU A 54 5.57 -1.20 -16.03
CA LEU A 54 4.16 -1.32 -15.65
C LEU A 54 3.77 -2.78 -15.37
N MET A 55 4.14 -3.70 -16.24
CA MET A 55 3.81 -5.12 -16.10
C MET A 55 4.47 -5.74 -14.86
N VAL A 56 5.78 -5.53 -14.70
CA VAL A 56 6.51 -6.05 -13.53
C VAL A 56 6.11 -5.31 -12.26
N GLY A 57 5.85 -4.00 -12.35
CA GLY A 57 5.36 -3.20 -11.23
C GLY A 57 4.00 -3.67 -10.73
N ALA A 58 3.07 -3.96 -11.62
CA ALA A 58 1.78 -4.54 -11.26
C ALA A 58 1.94 -5.91 -10.58
N ALA A 59 2.77 -6.79 -11.14
CA ALA A 59 3.06 -8.09 -10.55
C ALA A 59 3.70 -7.95 -9.15
N MET A 60 4.63 -7.01 -8.97
CA MET A 60 5.24 -6.71 -7.67
C MET A 60 4.21 -6.20 -6.67
N CYS A 61 3.31 -5.30 -7.09
CA CYS A 61 2.26 -4.76 -6.24
C CYS A 61 1.33 -5.87 -5.73
N VAL A 62 0.88 -6.74 -6.62
CA VAL A 62 0.02 -7.89 -6.28
C VAL A 62 0.75 -8.84 -5.33
N ALA A 63 2.00 -9.20 -5.61
CA ALA A 63 2.78 -10.10 -4.76
C ALA A 63 2.98 -9.53 -3.34
N MET A 64 3.26 -8.22 -3.24
CA MET A 64 3.42 -7.55 -1.95
C MET A 64 2.10 -7.44 -1.19
N SER A 65 0.98 -7.18 -1.89
CA SER A 65 -0.35 -7.17 -1.29
C SER A 65 -0.73 -8.53 -0.72
N GLN A 66 -0.55 -9.59 -1.50
CA GLN A 66 -0.80 -10.96 -1.06
C GLN A 66 0.07 -11.36 0.15
N ALA A 67 1.34 -10.96 0.16
CA ALA A 67 2.22 -11.20 1.30
C ALA A 67 1.73 -10.48 2.57
N THR A 68 1.23 -9.26 2.42
CA THR A 68 0.65 -8.47 3.52
C THR A 68 -0.58 -9.14 4.10
N ASP A 69 -1.53 -9.51 3.25
CA ASP A 69 -2.78 -10.14 3.65
C ASP A 69 -2.51 -11.48 4.34
N LEU A 70 -1.61 -12.29 3.77
CA LEU A 70 -1.21 -13.56 4.37
C LEU A 70 -0.61 -13.38 5.78
N MET A 71 0.22 -12.36 5.99
CA MET A 71 0.80 -12.10 7.32
C MET A 71 -0.26 -11.72 8.36
N LEU A 72 -1.24 -10.89 7.97
CA LEU A 72 -2.36 -10.51 8.83
C LEU A 72 -3.25 -11.69 9.15
N ASP A 73 -3.58 -12.50 8.16
CA ASP A 73 -4.40 -13.71 8.31
C ASP A 73 -3.72 -14.75 9.19
N LEU A 74 -2.43 -15.01 9.00
CA LEU A 74 -1.66 -15.92 9.84
C LEU A 74 -1.57 -15.44 11.28
N LYS A 75 -1.44 -14.12 11.50
CA LYS A 75 -1.46 -13.55 12.86
C LYS A 75 -2.81 -13.74 13.52
N THR A 76 -3.89 -13.43 12.82
CA THR A 76 -5.26 -13.64 13.30
C THR A 76 -5.51 -15.13 13.58
N GLY A 77 -5.11 -16.01 12.66
CA GLY A 77 -5.22 -17.45 12.84
C GLY A 77 -4.42 -17.98 14.02
N SER A 78 -3.23 -17.42 14.28
CA SER A 78 -2.44 -17.80 15.45
C SER A 78 -3.14 -17.45 16.77
N LEU A 79 -3.88 -16.35 16.82
CA LEU A 79 -4.68 -15.96 17.98
C LEU A 79 -5.91 -16.85 18.17
N LEU A 80 -6.47 -17.37 17.08
CA LEU A 80 -7.63 -18.27 17.06
C LEU A 80 -7.24 -19.75 17.12
N VAL A 81 -5.94 -20.07 17.23
CA VAL A 81 -5.41 -21.45 17.24
C VAL A 81 -5.78 -22.19 15.94
N SER A 82 -5.85 -21.49 14.83
CA SER A 82 -6.12 -22.06 13.50
C SER A 82 -4.86 -22.70 12.91
N THR A 83 -5.07 -23.71 12.06
CA THR A 83 -3.95 -24.41 11.39
C THR A 83 -3.40 -23.56 10.25
N PRO A 84 -2.11 -23.13 10.26
CA PRO A 84 -1.53 -22.29 9.23
C PRO A 84 -1.61 -22.89 7.82
N LEU A 85 -1.46 -24.20 7.69
CA LEU A 85 -1.54 -24.89 6.40
C LEU A 85 -2.90 -24.70 5.72
N ILE A 86 -3.99 -24.78 6.48
CA ILE A 86 -5.34 -24.60 5.94
C ILE A 86 -5.53 -23.17 5.46
N GLN A 87 -5.03 -22.18 6.22
CA GLN A 87 -5.09 -20.78 5.81
C GLN A 87 -4.34 -20.54 4.50
N HIS A 88 -3.14 -21.11 4.34
CA HIS A 88 -2.39 -21.00 3.09
C HIS A 88 -3.15 -21.62 1.90
N ILE A 89 -3.75 -22.78 2.08
CA ILE A 89 -4.51 -23.45 1.02
C ILE A 89 -5.73 -22.60 0.62
N CYS A 90 -6.48 -22.08 1.60
CA CYS A 90 -7.64 -21.23 1.34
C CYS A 90 -7.25 -19.94 0.62
N GLN A 91 -6.17 -19.30 1.04
CA GLN A 91 -5.69 -18.08 0.40
C GLN A 91 -5.18 -18.33 -1.01
N PHE A 92 -4.46 -19.42 -1.23
CA PHE A 92 -4.01 -19.82 -2.56
C PHE A 92 -5.21 -20.10 -3.49
N ALA A 93 -6.22 -20.79 -3.00
CA ALA A 93 -7.45 -21.05 -3.77
C ALA A 93 -8.20 -19.73 -4.09
N GLY A 94 -8.30 -18.81 -3.11
CA GLY A 94 -8.94 -17.51 -3.29
C GLY A 94 -8.23 -16.60 -4.28
N SER A 95 -6.89 -16.68 -4.36
CA SER A 95 -6.09 -15.87 -5.28
C SER A 95 -6.38 -16.11 -6.76
N TRP A 96 -7.01 -17.19 -7.13
CA TRP A 96 -7.44 -17.45 -8.50
C TRP A 96 -8.79 -16.83 -8.82
N LEU A 97 -9.73 -16.84 -7.87
CA LEU A 97 -11.06 -16.29 -8.06
C LEU A 97 -11.06 -14.75 -7.99
N GLY A 98 -10.28 -14.17 -7.07
CA GLY A 98 -10.21 -12.73 -6.86
C GLY A 98 -9.94 -11.92 -8.12
N PRO A 99 -8.88 -12.19 -8.88
CA PRO A 99 -8.55 -11.45 -10.10
C PRO A 99 -9.64 -11.48 -11.17
N ILE A 100 -10.36 -12.59 -11.31
CA ILE A 100 -11.45 -12.73 -12.29
C ILE A 100 -12.58 -11.74 -11.94
N VAL A 101 -12.99 -11.72 -10.67
CA VAL A 101 -14.02 -10.82 -10.18
C VAL A 101 -13.57 -9.36 -10.28
N VAL A 102 -12.34 -9.06 -9.85
CA VAL A 102 -11.79 -7.69 -9.86
C VAL A 102 -11.69 -7.14 -11.28
N ILE A 103 -11.23 -7.93 -12.25
CA ILE A 103 -11.18 -7.50 -13.66
C ILE A 103 -12.58 -7.14 -14.15
N GLY A 104 -13.59 -7.98 -13.88
CA GLY A 104 -14.96 -7.69 -14.24
C GLY A 104 -15.48 -6.38 -13.63
N VAL A 105 -15.22 -6.16 -12.34
CA VAL A 105 -15.60 -4.93 -11.65
C VAL A 105 -14.89 -3.71 -12.22
N ILE A 106 -13.58 -3.81 -12.51
CA ILE A 106 -12.81 -2.71 -13.13
C ILE A 106 -13.40 -2.32 -14.49
N PHE A 107 -13.78 -3.28 -15.33
CA PHE A 107 -14.43 -2.99 -16.60
C PHE A 107 -15.74 -2.22 -16.42
N ILE A 108 -16.60 -2.68 -15.52
CA ILE A 108 -17.89 -2.03 -15.22
C ILE A 108 -17.67 -0.60 -14.70
N LEU A 109 -16.74 -0.41 -13.78
CA LEU A 109 -16.43 0.89 -13.20
C LEU A 109 -15.83 1.85 -14.24
N ASN A 110 -14.96 1.34 -15.11
CA ASN A 110 -14.36 2.14 -16.17
C ASN A 110 -15.42 2.60 -17.19
N GLU A 111 -16.34 1.73 -17.57
CA GLU A 111 -17.42 2.09 -18.48
C GLU A 111 -18.42 3.08 -17.88
N SER A 112 -18.71 2.95 -16.58
CA SER A 112 -19.74 3.78 -15.93
C SER A 112 -19.21 5.15 -15.48
N HIS A 113 -17.97 5.26 -15.04
CA HIS A 113 -17.42 6.49 -14.42
C HIS A 113 -16.10 6.96 -15.05
N GLY A 114 -15.37 6.11 -15.76
CA GLY A 114 -14.01 6.36 -16.24
C GLY A 114 -12.98 6.39 -15.11
N LEU A 115 -12.03 5.48 -15.15
CA LEU A 115 -10.92 5.43 -14.18
C LEU A 115 -10.06 6.70 -14.29
N GLY A 116 -9.76 7.32 -13.15
CA GLY A 116 -9.00 8.57 -13.08
C GLY A 116 -9.84 9.84 -13.26
N SER A 117 -11.17 9.73 -13.41
CA SER A 117 -12.08 10.86 -13.44
C SER A 117 -12.28 11.49 -12.05
N GLU A 118 -12.94 12.67 -11.98
CA GLU A 118 -13.30 13.28 -10.69
C GLU A 118 -14.21 12.41 -9.84
N LYS A 119 -15.04 11.57 -10.48
CA LYS A 119 -15.96 10.66 -9.78
C LYS A 119 -15.28 9.39 -9.30
N LEU A 120 -14.23 8.95 -9.98
CA LEU A 120 -13.46 7.76 -9.64
C LEU A 120 -11.95 8.07 -9.70
N PRO A 121 -11.43 8.87 -8.76
CA PRO A 121 -10.04 9.27 -8.76
C PRO A 121 -9.12 8.08 -8.51
N ALA A 122 -8.03 7.99 -9.26
CA ALA A 122 -6.99 6.99 -9.11
C ALA A 122 -5.65 7.66 -8.74
N PRO A 123 -5.51 8.20 -7.52
CA PRO A 123 -4.34 9.02 -7.15
C PRO A 123 -3.03 8.25 -7.23
N GLN A 124 -3.06 6.95 -6.95
CA GLN A 124 -1.87 6.08 -7.03
C GLN A 124 -1.43 5.86 -8.48
N ALA A 125 -2.36 5.69 -9.41
CA ALA A 125 -2.06 5.57 -10.83
C ALA A 125 -1.52 6.89 -11.39
N GLN A 126 -2.06 8.03 -10.97
CA GLN A 126 -1.55 9.35 -11.36
C GLN A 126 -0.14 9.61 -10.81
N ALA A 127 0.13 9.24 -9.55
CA ALA A 127 1.46 9.34 -8.97
C ALA A 127 2.47 8.46 -9.71
N LEU A 128 2.07 7.25 -10.09
CA LEU A 128 2.89 6.35 -10.88
C LEU A 128 3.19 6.94 -12.28
N ALA A 129 2.18 7.43 -12.99
CA ALA A 129 2.34 8.05 -14.29
C ALA A 129 3.30 9.26 -14.21
N SER A 130 3.10 10.15 -13.23
CA SER A 130 3.98 11.32 -13.01
C SER A 130 5.42 10.91 -12.71
N THR A 131 5.61 9.82 -11.97
CA THR A 131 6.95 9.30 -11.66
C THR A 131 7.63 8.75 -12.92
N ILE A 132 6.91 7.99 -13.72
CA ILE A 132 7.42 7.45 -14.99
C ILE A 132 7.78 8.59 -15.96
N ASP A 133 6.90 9.56 -16.11
CA ASP A 133 7.14 10.73 -16.97
C ASP A 133 8.35 11.55 -16.49
N GLY A 134 8.46 11.79 -15.20
CA GLY A 134 9.62 12.48 -14.61
C GLY A 134 10.94 11.76 -14.87
N ILE A 135 10.99 10.45 -14.66
CA ILE A 135 12.20 9.65 -14.88
C ILE A 135 12.56 9.63 -16.36
N MET A 136 11.58 9.42 -17.23
CA MET A 136 11.76 9.32 -18.68
C MET A 136 12.02 10.67 -19.35
N GLY A 137 11.47 11.76 -18.80
CA GLY A 137 11.71 13.12 -19.28
C GLY A 137 13.05 13.72 -18.84
N GLY A 138 13.76 13.06 -17.92
CA GLY A 138 15.00 13.57 -17.34
C GLY A 138 14.80 14.66 -16.28
N ASP A 139 13.56 14.94 -15.93
CA ASP A 139 13.17 15.99 -14.97
C ASP A 139 12.72 15.36 -13.62
N VAL A 140 13.55 14.45 -13.13
CA VAL A 140 13.27 13.82 -11.85
C VAL A 140 13.51 14.86 -10.74
N PRO A 141 12.50 15.15 -9.89
CA PRO A 141 12.68 16.06 -8.76
C PRO A 141 13.50 15.40 -7.64
N THR A 142 14.76 15.05 -7.94
CA THR A 142 15.68 14.30 -7.08
C THR A 142 15.80 14.94 -5.70
N GLN A 143 15.81 16.27 -5.64
CA GLN A 143 15.87 17.01 -4.37
C GLN A 143 14.67 16.70 -3.47
N LYS A 144 13.46 16.58 -4.02
CA LYS A 144 12.25 16.25 -3.27
C LYS A 144 12.28 14.80 -2.77
N TYR A 145 12.77 13.88 -3.59
CA TYR A 145 12.94 12.47 -3.18
C TYR A 145 13.98 12.33 -2.07
N VAL A 146 15.13 13.00 -2.21
CA VAL A 146 16.18 12.98 -1.18
C VAL A 146 15.67 13.63 0.11
N ALA A 147 15.02 14.80 0.02
CA ALA A 147 14.44 15.46 1.19
C ALA A 147 13.39 14.58 1.89
N GLY A 148 12.51 13.93 1.13
CA GLY A 148 11.54 13.00 1.68
C GLY A 148 12.18 11.78 2.34
N ALA A 149 13.21 11.19 1.73
CA ALA A 149 13.95 10.06 2.28
C ALA A 149 14.67 10.42 3.59
N VAL A 150 15.33 11.58 3.63
CA VAL A 150 16.02 12.09 4.82
C VAL A 150 15.01 12.38 5.94
N LEU A 151 13.92 13.10 5.63
CA LEU A 151 12.88 13.40 6.61
C LEU A 151 12.24 12.13 7.16
N GLY A 152 11.84 11.21 6.27
CA GLY A 152 11.25 9.93 6.66
C GLY A 152 12.22 9.08 7.48
N GLY A 153 13.50 9.04 7.12
CA GLY A 153 14.54 8.35 7.86
C GLY A 153 14.74 8.92 9.28
N ILE A 154 14.81 10.24 9.40
CA ILE A 154 14.94 10.93 10.70
C ILE A 154 13.71 10.62 11.57
N LEU A 155 12.50 10.82 11.05
CA LEU A 155 11.27 10.56 11.80
C LEU A 155 11.17 9.10 12.24
N SER A 156 11.53 8.16 11.36
CA SER A 156 11.49 6.73 11.68
C SER A 156 12.54 6.33 12.71
N ALA A 157 13.74 6.94 12.69
CA ALA A 157 14.80 6.64 13.64
C ALA A 157 14.45 7.09 15.07
N PHE A 158 13.82 8.27 15.22
CA PHE A 158 13.48 8.82 16.54
C PHE A 158 12.13 8.39 17.07
N MET A 159 11.15 8.13 16.20
CA MET A 159 9.75 7.92 16.57
C MET A 159 9.14 6.64 15.95
N GLY A 160 9.98 5.67 15.58
CA GLY A 160 9.51 4.39 15.02
C GLY A 160 8.74 4.58 13.70
N GLY A 161 7.51 4.09 13.61
CA GLY A 161 6.70 4.14 12.40
C GLY A 161 6.20 5.53 11.95
N LEU A 162 6.56 6.61 12.66
CA LEU A 162 6.01 7.95 12.38
C LEU A 162 6.39 8.45 10.98
N GLY A 163 7.57 8.10 10.48
CA GLY A 163 7.99 8.46 9.13
C GLY A 163 7.04 7.93 8.05
N ILE A 164 6.57 6.69 8.22
CA ILE A 164 5.59 6.07 7.30
C ILE A 164 4.25 6.78 7.40
N THR A 165 3.76 7.03 8.62
CA THR A 165 2.47 7.69 8.87
C THR A 165 2.44 9.10 8.29
N VAL A 166 3.50 9.88 8.51
CA VAL A 166 3.63 11.24 7.95
C VAL A 166 3.72 11.20 6.43
N GLY A 167 4.50 10.28 5.86
CA GLY A 167 4.60 10.09 4.41
C GLY A 167 3.25 9.77 3.77
N LEU A 168 2.47 8.89 4.39
CA LEU A 168 1.11 8.58 3.95
C LEU A 168 0.17 9.80 4.06
N GLY A 169 0.29 10.57 5.13
CA GLY A 169 -0.49 11.80 5.30
C GLY A 169 -0.27 12.84 4.20
N PHE A 170 0.97 12.94 3.69
CA PHE A 170 1.27 13.80 2.54
C PHE A 170 0.80 13.23 1.20
N TYR A 171 0.75 11.92 1.08
CA TYR A 171 0.40 11.24 -0.16
C TYR A 171 -1.11 11.09 -0.37
N LEU A 172 -1.86 10.86 0.71
CA LEU A 172 -3.30 10.60 0.63
C LEU A 172 -4.10 11.89 0.43
N PRO A 173 -5.24 11.84 -0.28
CA PRO A 173 -6.19 12.94 -0.38
C PRO A 173 -6.64 13.43 1.00
N PHE A 174 -6.82 14.75 1.13
CA PHE A 174 -7.16 15.40 2.40
C PHE A 174 -8.40 14.82 3.09
N ASN A 175 -9.43 14.48 2.34
CA ASN A 175 -10.65 13.86 2.87
C ASN A 175 -10.37 12.52 3.57
N ILE A 176 -9.48 11.70 3.03
CA ILE A 176 -9.10 10.41 3.64
C ILE A 176 -8.31 10.65 4.93
N VAL A 177 -7.33 11.55 4.88
CA VAL A 177 -6.51 11.90 6.06
C VAL A 177 -7.38 12.48 7.18
N MET A 178 -8.35 13.35 6.81
CA MET A 178 -9.27 13.95 7.76
C MET A 178 -10.18 12.92 8.42
N THR A 179 -10.75 12.01 7.63
CA THR A 179 -11.59 10.93 8.16
C THR A 179 -10.82 10.03 9.13
N TYR A 180 -9.59 9.67 8.77
CA TYR A 180 -8.72 8.89 9.64
C TYR A 180 -8.39 9.62 10.94
N SER A 181 -8.07 10.91 10.85
CA SER A 181 -7.78 11.76 12.01
C SER A 181 -8.98 11.89 12.95
N LEU A 182 -10.19 12.09 12.39
CA LEU A 182 -11.43 12.13 13.18
C LEU A 182 -11.71 10.79 13.87
N GLY A 183 -11.49 9.66 13.20
CA GLY A 183 -11.60 8.34 13.80
C GLY A 183 -10.62 8.14 14.96
N THR A 184 -9.37 8.58 14.80
CA THR A 184 -8.34 8.51 15.85
C THR A 184 -8.70 9.39 17.06
N LEU A 185 -9.17 10.61 16.83
CA LEU A 185 -9.64 11.48 17.89
C LEU A 185 -10.87 10.91 18.61
N GLY A 186 -11.81 10.32 17.86
CA GLY A 186 -12.96 9.63 18.42
C GLY A 186 -12.57 8.47 19.33
N ARG A 187 -11.57 7.69 18.92
CA ARG A 187 -11.02 6.61 19.76
C ARG A 187 -10.37 7.16 21.01
N GLU A 188 -9.49 8.14 20.89
CA GLU A 188 -8.82 8.77 22.05
C GLU A 188 -9.84 9.33 23.06
N LEU A 189 -10.90 9.97 22.56
CA LEU A 189 -11.98 10.47 23.40
C LEU A 189 -12.74 9.33 24.09
N SER A 190 -13.02 8.27 23.38
CA SER A 190 -13.65 7.06 23.93
C SER A 190 -12.79 6.42 25.02
N ASP A 191 -11.49 6.31 24.80
CA ASP A 191 -10.52 5.76 25.76
C ASP A 191 -10.50 6.58 27.06
N ARG A 192 -10.62 7.91 26.95
CA ARG A 192 -10.68 8.80 28.12
C ARG A 192 -12.00 8.76 28.88
N ILE A 193 -13.12 8.60 28.18
CA ILE A 193 -14.46 8.63 28.81
C ILE A 193 -14.86 7.26 29.34
N LYS A 194 -14.67 6.21 28.54
CA LYS A 194 -15.15 4.85 28.84
C LYS A 194 -14.04 3.85 29.24
N GLY A 195 -12.79 4.26 29.07
CA GLY A 195 -11.62 3.43 29.34
C GLY A 195 -11.20 2.58 28.13
N LYS A 196 -9.92 2.19 28.14
CA LYS A 196 -9.30 1.40 27.05
C LYS A 196 -9.96 0.05 26.84
N THR A 197 -10.31 -0.64 27.92
CA THR A 197 -10.95 -1.97 27.85
C THR A 197 -12.27 -1.90 27.08
N TRP A 198 -13.09 -0.90 27.34
CA TRP A 198 -14.33 -0.71 26.60
C TRP A 198 -14.07 -0.42 25.11
N SER A 199 -13.07 0.39 24.80
CA SER A 199 -12.71 0.69 23.40
C SER A 199 -12.25 -0.57 22.66
N GLU A 200 -11.53 -1.47 23.34
CA GLU A 200 -11.04 -2.71 22.73
C GLU A 200 -12.16 -3.75 22.57
N GLU A 201 -13.01 -3.92 23.58
CA GLU A 201 -14.06 -4.96 23.58
C GLU A 201 -15.31 -4.55 22.79
N VAL A 202 -15.64 -3.28 22.74
CA VAL A 202 -16.88 -2.77 22.13
C VAL A 202 -16.61 -1.79 21.01
N GLY A 203 -15.71 -0.83 21.19
CA GLY A 203 -15.42 0.22 20.24
C GLY A 203 -14.84 -0.29 18.92
N ILE A 204 -13.85 -1.18 18.98
CA ILE A 204 -13.23 -1.79 17.80
C ILE A 204 -14.22 -2.67 17.01
N PRO A 205 -15.00 -3.58 17.63
CA PRO A 205 -16.03 -4.33 16.94
C PRO A 205 -17.10 -3.45 16.26
N ILE A 206 -17.52 -2.36 16.91
CA ILE A 206 -18.46 -1.41 16.31
C ILE A 206 -17.83 -0.74 15.07
N ALA A 207 -16.60 -0.24 15.20
CA ALA A 207 -15.89 0.38 14.09
C ALA A 207 -15.68 -0.58 12.92
N ALA A 208 -15.35 -1.85 13.20
CA ALA A 208 -15.25 -2.88 12.19
C ALA A 208 -16.61 -3.15 11.50
N GLY A 209 -17.71 -3.21 12.28
CA GLY A 209 -19.04 -3.42 11.72
C GLY A 209 -19.59 -2.27 10.86
N VAL A 210 -19.05 -1.06 11.01
CA VAL A 210 -19.42 0.10 10.13
C VAL A 210 -18.73 0.00 8.77
N LEU A 211 -17.63 -0.76 8.65
CA LEU A 211 -16.89 -0.95 7.40
C LEU A 211 -17.53 -2.00 6.46
N PHE A 212 -18.43 -2.84 6.97
CA PHE A 212 -19.17 -3.85 6.23
C PHE A 212 -20.63 -3.47 6.02
#